data_dbd6b4377aed6345d24066cd1b9ba10c
#
_entry.id   dbd6b4377aed6345d24066cd1b9ba10c
#
_cell.length_a   1.000
_cell.length_b   1.000
_cell.length_c   1.000
_cell.angle_alpha   90.00
_cell.angle_beta   90.00
_cell.angle_gamma   90.00
#
_symmetry.space_group_name_H-M   'P 1'
#
loop_
_entity.id
_entity.type
_entity.pdbx_description
1 polymer ?
#
loop_
_entity_poly.entity_id
_entity_poly.type
_entity_poly.pdbx_seq_one_letter_code
_entity_poly.pdbx_strand_id
1 'polypeptide(L)'
;MRATSIAPLLCLLAVATPVLAQQDQPAIKLGGKTLELATTGEQRMQAKIDGEILEEDAFIEVETSFDDGSRGAAVLLVSDGGNGCPGNYVVISVDDGKAVATDPFGTCSDNAEASADQGIITVRFPPIGGRDGTVYHWSFAKGLEPPAAEPFQPKPGTSWANANALIGKYPWEALDNADVLAAFKALLGPDYETFTNYFGKGDPMDATPEGVIVGDCFDDSAEDSTNLLIGIDPTGKRVFVAMQDGGEAPRLYPAQEQWPASLQEQLKQWPQ
;
A
#
# COMPACT_ATOMS: atom_id res chain seq x y z
N MET A 1 3.57 33.28 76.74
CA MET A 1 3.24 33.13 75.26
C MET A 1 4.36 32.39 74.60
N ARG A 2 4.14 31.14 74.23
CA ARG A 2 5.14 30.31 73.52
C ARG A 2 4.74 30.22 72.05
N ALA A 3 5.58 30.69 71.16
CA ALA A 3 5.39 30.58 69.72
C ALA A 3 5.94 29.24 69.22
N THR A 4 5.07 28.44 68.62
CA THR A 4 5.41 27.15 68.03
C THR A 4 5.69 27.38 66.54
N SER A 5 6.93 27.15 66.14
CA SER A 5 7.38 27.23 64.72
C SER A 5 7.05 25.90 64.00
N ILE A 6 6.25 25.94 62.97
CA ILE A 6 5.95 24.78 62.09
C ILE A 6 6.86 24.91 60.85
N ALA A 7 7.76 23.94 60.66
CA ALA A 7 8.58 23.84 59.46
C ALA A 7 7.80 23.05 58.39
N PRO A 8 7.76 23.50 57.11
CA PRO A 8 7.14 22.73 56.05
C PRO A 8 8.09 21.62 55.56
N LEU A 9 7.57 20.38 55.57
CA LEU A 9 8.22 19.21 55.00
C LEU A 9 8.02 19.22 53.49
N LEU A 10 9.08 19.47 52.72
CA LEU A 10 9.06 19.40 51.25
C LEU A 10 9.21 17.94 50.81
N CYS A 11 8.08 17.31 50.36
CA CYS A 11 8.15 16.00 49.71
C CYS A 11 8.60 16.17 48.24
N LEU A 12 9.83 15.77 47.94
CA LEU A 12 10.27 15.56 46.55
C LEU A 12 9.60 14.30 45.97
N LEU A 13 8.64 14.49 45.09
CA LEU A 13 8.10 13.44 44.23
C LEU A 13 9.11 13.20 43.08
N ALA A 14 9.85 12.13 43.17
CA ALA A 14 10.64 11.62 42.03
C ALA A 14 9.67 11.05 41.00
N VAL A 15 9.46 11.73 39.88
CA VAL A 15 8.72 11.22 38.72
C VAL A 15 9.66 10.27 37.99
N ALA A 16 9.46 8.97 38.20
CA ALA A 16 10.09 7.95 37.38
C ALA A 16 9.44 8.00 35.99
N THR A 17 10.15 8.53 34.99
CA THR A 17 9.76 8.38 33.57
C THR A 17 9.83 6.90 33.22
N PRO A 18 8.75 6.29 32.67
CA PRO A 18 8.83 4.92 32.16
C PRO A 18 9.82 4.96 30.97
N VAL A 19 10.93 4.24 31.10
CA VAL A 19 11.76 3.84 29.97
C VAL A 19 10.86 2.91 29.15
N LEU A 20 10.40 3.36 27.99
CA LEU A 20 9.75 2.48 27.02
C LEU A 20 10.78 1.40 26.69
N ALA A 21 10.50 0.17 27.14
CA ALA A 21 11.30 -0.98 26.80
C ALA A 21 11.27 -1.09 25.27
N GLN A 22 12.43 -0.89 24.65
CA GLN A 22 12.67 -1.21 23.25
C GLN A 22 12.28 -2.69 23.09
N GLN A 23 11.30 -2.98 22.26
CA GLN A 23 10.97 -4.37 21.91
C GLN A 23 12.16 -4.87 21.08
N ASP A 24 13.03 -5.65 21.73
CA ASP A 24 14.07 -6.39 21.03
C ASP A 24 13.38 -7.33 20.05
N GLN A 25 13.46 -7.03 18.76
CA GLN A 25 13.04 -7.96 17.72
C GLN A 25 13.90 -9.23 17.85
N PRO A 26 13.31 -10.42 17.71
CA PRO A 26 14.07 -11.67 17.85
C PRO A 26 15.21 -11.69 16.82
N ALA A 27 16.40 -12.01 17.30
CA ALA A 27 17.59 -12.16 16.46
C ALA A 27 17.36 -13.25 15.40
N ILE A 28 17.52 -12.93 14.12
CA ILE A 28 17.27 -13.85 13.01
C ILE A 28 18.57 -14.48 12.56
N LYS A 29 18.58 -15.81 12.45
CA LYS A 29 19.74 -16.56 11.96
C LYS A 29 19.73 -16.63 10.44
N LEU A 30 20.91 -16.34 9.84
CA LEU A 30 21.13 -16.40 8.39
C LEU A 30 22.52 -16.98 8.13
N GLY A 31 22.63 -18.22 7.65
CA GLY A 31 23.89 -18.84 7.28
C GLY A 31 24.93 -18.87 8.40
N GLY A 32 24.51 -19.20 9.61
CA GLY A 32 25.33 -19.23 10.82
C GLY A 32 25.63 -17.86 11.43
N LYS A 33 25.26 -16.75 10.81
CA LYS A 33 25.37 -15.39 11.33
C LYS A 33 24.05 -14.92 11.96
N THR A 34 24.06 -13.73 12.54
CA THR A 34 22.86 -13.15 13.17
C THR A 34 22.57 -11.80 12.51
N LEU A 35 21.35 -11.66 11.96
CA LEU A 35 20.80 -10.38 11.55
C LEU A 35 20.23 -9.70 12.79
N GLU A 36 20.68 -8.49 13.05
CA GLU A 36 20.26 -7.63 14.16
C GLU A 36 19.61 -6.37 13.59
N LEU A 37 18.43 -6.00 14.10
CA LEU A 37 17.82 -4.70 13.87
C LEU A 37 18.10 -3.82 15.08
N ALA A 38 18.69 -2.64 14.85
CA ALA A 38 19.04 -1.70 15.91
C ALA A 38 18.56 -0.29 15.59
N THR A 39 17.97 0.39 16.56
CA THR A 39 17.60 1.80 16.42
C THR A 39 18.81 2.69 16.78
N THR A 40 19.10 3.68 15.95
CA THR A 40 20.14 4.69 16.21
C THR A 40 19.63 5.81 17.12
N GLY A 41 20.55 6.65 17.62
CA GLY A 41 20.19 7.84 18.39
C GLY A 41 19.37 8.89 17.61
N GLU A 42 19.35 8.80 16.28
CA GLU A 42 18.57 9.65 15.37
C GLU A 42 17.21 9.03 15.00
N GLN A 43 16.80 7.99 15.71
CA GLN A 43 15.55 7.24 15.48
C GLN A 43 15.48 6.54 14.11
N ARG A 44 16.62 6.33 13.45
CA ARG A 44 16.72 5.48 12.26
C ARG A 44 16.99 4.04 12.67
N MET A 45 16.57 3.10 11.86
CA MET A 45 16.84 1.68 12.05
C MET A 45 18.01 1.23 11.17
N GLN A 46 18.76 0.28 11.66
CA GLN A 46 19.86 -0.35 10.95
C GLN A 46 19.72 -1.86 11.00
N ALA A 47 19.86 -2.51 9.84
CA ALA A 47 20.00 -3.94 9.74
C ALA A 47 21.49 -4.30 9.63
N LYS A 48 21.97 -5.12 10.57
CA LYS A 48 23.39 -5.45 10.74
C LYS A 48 23.63 -6.94 10.74
N ILE A 49 24.78 -7.36 10.19
CA ILE A 49 25.33 -8.70 10.40
C ILE A 49 26.76 -8.56 10.88
N ASP A 50 27.08 -9.17 12.05
CA ASP A 50 28.40 -9.07 12.70
C ASP A 50 28.87 -7.61 12.91
N GLY A 51 27.93 -6.68 13.13
CA GLY A 51 28.20 -5.27 13.33
C GLY A 51 28.38 -4.45 12.05
N GLU A 52 28.43 -5.07 10.88
CA GLU A 52 28.40 -4.41 9.58
C GLU A 52 26.97 -3.96 9.25
N ILE A 53 26.79 -2.69 8.91
CA ILE A 53 25.50 -2.12 8.47
C ILE A 53 25.29 -2.50 7.01
N LEU A 54 24.21 -3.23 6.73
CA LEU A 54 23.82 -3.63 5.36
C LEU A 54 22.66 -2.81 4.83
N GLU A 55 21.84 -2.26 5.73
CA GLU A 55 20.71 -1.37 5.38
C GLU A 55 20.47 -0.37 6.50
N GLU A 56 20.06 0.86 6.17
CA GLU A 56 19.68 1.89 7.13
C GLU A 56 18.53 2.73 6.59
N ASP A 57 17.41 2.77 7.34
CA ASP A 57 16.25 3.55 6.95
C ASP A 57 15.50 4.08 8.18
N ALA A 58 14.45 4.91 7.98
CA ALA A 58 13.61 5.38 9.09
C ALA A 58 12.82 4.23 9.72
N PHE A 59 12.42 3.24 8.91
CA PHE A 59 11.73 2.03 9.35
C PHE A 59 12.27 0.81 8.63
N ILE A 60 12.51 -0.27 9.37
CA ILE A 60 12.92 -1.58 8.83
C ILE A 60 12.13 -2.66 9.58
N GLU A 61 11.47 -3.54 8.84
CA GLU A 61 10.77 -4.70 9.34
C GLU A 61 11.16 -5.96 8.58
N VAL A 62 11.25 -7.11 9.27
CA VAL A 62 11.53 -8.38 8.62
C VAL A 62 10.23 -9.07 8.25
N GLU A 63 9.97 -9.22 6.96
CA GLU A 63 8.76 -9.84 6.43
C GLU A 63 8.83 -11.37 6.45
N THR A 64 9.94 -11.91 6.02
CA THR A 64 10.18 -13.36 6.00
C THR A 64 11.67 -13.67 5.94
N SER A 65 12.02 -14.87 6.33
CA SER A 65 13.41 -15.36 6.25
C SER A 65 13.44 -16.86 6.08
N PHE A 66 14.58 -17.38 5.58
CA PHE A 66 14.92 -18.78 5.67
C PHE A 66 16.40 -18.94 6.02
N ASP A 67 16.73 -20.06 6.64
CA ASP A 67 18.09 -20.42 7.02
C ASP A 67 18.26 -21.96 6.92
N ASP A 68 19.25 -22.44 6.15
CA ASP A 68 19.58 -23.85 6.08
C ASP A 68 20.82 -24.21 6.93
N GLY A 69 21.33 -23.23 7.70
CA GLY A 69 22.50 -23.33 8.56
C GLY A 69 23.82 -23.02 7.85
N SER A 70 23.94 -23.23 6.56
CA SER A 70 25.13 -22.85 5.76
C SER A 70 24.95 -21.52 5.05
N ARG A 71 23.73 -21.21 4.65
CA ARG A 71 23.32 -19.97 4.03
C ARG A 71 21.90 -19.61 4.46
N GLY A 72 21.59 -18.32 4.42
CA GLY A 72 20.27 -17.82 4.80
C GLY A 72 20.00 -16.47 4.16
N ALA A 73 18.72 -16.13 4.06
CA ALA A 73 18.30 -14.82 3.56
C ALA A 73 17.05 -14.34 4.27
N ALA A 74 16.91 -13.01 4.35
CA ALA A 74 15.73 -12.35 4.89
C ALA A 74 15.27 -11.25 3.93
N VAL A 75 13.95 -11.07 3.81
CA VAL A 75 13.34 -9.92 3.16
C VAL A 75 13.02 -8.88 4.21
N LEU A 76 13.47 -7.68 3.98
CA LEU A 76 13.16 -6.51 4.79
C LEU A 76 12.23 -5.58 4.02
N LEU A 77 11.17 -5.10 4.67
CA LEU A 77 10.47 -3.89 4.27
C LEU A 77 11.28 -2.70 4.81
N VAL A 78 11.63 -1.75 3.95
CA VAL A 78 12.39 -0.55 4.29
C VAL A 78 11.61 0.69 3.86
N SER A 79 11.60 1.74 4.68
CA SER A 79 10.83 2.96 4.40
C SER A 79 11.54 4.19 4.98
N ASP A 80 11.59 5.26 4.19
CA ASP A 80 12.10 6.56 4.63
C ASP A 80 11.11 7.31 5.55
N GLY A 81 9.91 6.74 5.80
CA GLY A 81 8.87 7.33 6.65
C GLY A 81 8.04 8.41 5.93
N GLY A 82 8.23 8.60 4.62
CA GLY A 82 7.41 9.49 3.80
C GLY A 82 6.03 8.92 3.49
N ASN A 83 5.08 9.80 3.13
CA ASN A 83 3.71 9.38 2.79
C ASN A 83 3.55 8.93 1.33
N GLY A 84 4.53 9.20 0.47
CA GLY A 84 4.45 8.92 -0.97
C GLY A 84 4.70 7.47 -1.35
N CYS A 85 5.44 6.72 -0.50
CA CYS A 85 5.73 5.31 -0.71
C CYS A 85 5.76 4.61 0.64
N PRO A 86 4.87 3.64 0.93
CA PRO A 86 4.87 2.91 2.20
C PRO A 86 6.20 2.21 2.47
N GLY A 87 6.89 1.75 1.44
CA GLY A 87 8.22 1.15 1.55
C GLY A 87 8.64 0.41 0.28
N ASN A 88 9.89 0.01 0.31
CA ASN A 88 10.52 -0.88 -0.66
C ASN A 88 11.02 -2.15 0.05
N TYR A 89 11.49 -3.10 -0.71
CA TYR A 89 11.99 -4.36 -0.18
C TYR A 89 13.49 -4.49 -0.46
N VAL A 90 14.20 -5.05 0.51
CA VAL A 90 15.63 -5.39 0.40
C VAL A 90 15.79 -6.85 0.82
N VAL A 91 16.57 -7.63 0.07
CA VAL A 91 16.97 -8.96 0.50
C VAL A 91 18.37 -8.90 1.08
N ILE A 92 18.51 -9.21 2.37
CA ILE A 92 19.80 -9.48 2.99
C ILE A 92 20.05 -10.98 2.96
N SER A 93 21.21 -11.39 2.47
CA SER A 93 21.60 -12.79 2.36
C SER A 93 23.01 -13.05 2.90
N VAL A 94 23.21 -14.25 3.43
CA VAL A 94 24.51 -14.77 3.84
C VAL A 94 24.78 -16.07 3.10
N ASP A 95 25.90 -16.13 2.38
CA ASP A 95 26.38 -17.31 1.69
C ASP A 95 27.92 -17.40 1.86
N ASP A 96 28.43 -18.59 2.20
CA ASP A 96 29.84 -18.83 2.53
C ASP A 96 30.42 -17.80 3.53
N GLY A 97 29.61 -17.41 4.53
CA GLY A 97 29.98 -16.43 5.54
C GLY A 97 30.06 -14.97 5.07
N LYS A 98 29.73 -14.67 3.82
CA LYS A 98 29.65 -13.31 3.28
C LYS A 98 28.22 -12.82 3.33
N ALA A 99 28.00 -11.64 3.92
CA ALA A 99 26.71 -10.96 3.93
C ALA A 99 26.65 -9.94 2.78
N VAL A 100 25.49 -9.85 2.11
CA VAL A 100 25.21 -8.87 1.07
C VAL A 100 23.73 -8.45 1.12
N ALA A 101 23.45 -7.19 0.73
CA ALA A 101 22.11 -6.69 0.51
C ALA A 101 21.88 -6.42 -0.99
N THR A 102 20.64 -6.54 -1.45
CA THR A 102 20.25 -6.07 -2.80
C THR A 102 20.05 -4.57 -2.79
N ASP A 103 20.00 -3.96 -3.97
CA ASP A 103 19.36 -2.64 -4.09
C ASP A 103 17.86 -2.75 -3.70
N PRO A 104 17.25 -1.67 -3.18
CA PRO A 104 15.82 -1.63 -2.89
C PRO A 104 14.97 -1.86 -4.14
N PHE A 105 13.89 -2.63 -4.01
CA PHE A 105 12.94 -2.91 -5.08
C PHE A 105 11.51 -2.90 -4.56
N GLY A 106 10.52 -2.70 -5.43
CA GLY A 106 9.12 -2.68 -5.06
C GLY A 106 8.27 -1.83 -6.00
N THR A 107 7.01 -1.62 -5.63
CA THR A 107 6.03 -0.82 -6.38
C THR A 107 5.36 0.25 -5.51
N CYS A 108 5.86 0.50 -4.31
CA CYS A 108 5.22 1.38 -3.32
C CYS A 108 3.78 0.96 -2.93
N SER A 109 3.41 -0.30 -3.12
CA SER A 109 2.13 -0.82 -2.67
C SER A 109 2.26 -1.37 -1.25
N ASP A 110 1.24 -1.11 -0.42
CA ASP A 110 1.15 -1.57 0.97
C ASP A 110 0.57 -2.98 1.13
N ASN A 111 0.18 -3.62 0.03
CA ASN A 111 -0.44 -4.95 0.03
C ASN A 111 0.49 -6.07 -0.46
N ALA A 112 1.79 -5.90 -0.33
CA ALA A 112 2.74 -6.94 -0.73
C ALA A 112 2.65 -8.18 0.16
N GLU A 113 2.92 -9.32 -0.46
CA GLU A 113 3.00 -10.64 0.19
C GLU A 113 4.42 -11.17 0.03
N ALA A 114 5.14 -11.36 1.13
CA ALA A 114 6.47 -11.93 1.10
C ALA A 114 6.45 -13.39 1.56
N SER A 115 7.19 -14.24 0.88
CA SER A 115 7.33 -15.65 1.24
C SER A 115 8.75 -16.14 0.95
N ALA A 116 9.17 -17.17 1.70
CA ALA A 116 10.44 -17.84 1.50
C ALA A 116 10.22 -19.37 1.48
N ASP A 117 10.51 -20.01 0.37
CA ASP A 117 10.38 -21.46 0.21
C ASP A 117 11.59 -22.02 -0.56
N GLN A 118 12.19 -23.09 -0.03
CA GLN A 118 13.31 -23.82 -0.64
C GLN A 118 14.46 -22.94 -1.17
N GLY A 119 14.76 -21.83 -0.46
CA GLY A 119 15.82 -20.91 -0.83
C GLY A 119 15.46 -19.92 -1.95
N ILE A 120 14.18 -19.85 -2.30
CA ILE A 120 13.62 -18.82 -3.18
C ILE A 120 12.79 -17.87 -2.31
N ILE A 121 13.07 -16.58 -2.43
CA ILE A 121 12.27 -15.51 -1.88
C ILE A 121 11.34 -14.99 -2.97
N THR A 122 10.06 -14.84 -2.64
CA THR A 122 9.08 -14.22 -3.52
C THR A 122 8.47 -13.02 -2.81
N VAL A 123 8.50 -11.86 -3.45
CA VAL A 123 7.73 -10.68 -3.04
C VAL A 123 6.71 -10.41 -4.13
N ARG A 124 5.44 -10.57 -3.79
CA ARG A 124 4.31 -10.44 -4.69
C ARG A 124 3.51 -9.21 -4.33
N PHE A 125 3.28 -8.34 -5.26
CA PHE A 125 2.33 -7.24 -5.22
C PHE A 125 1.09 -7.68 -5.99
N PRO A 126 0.02 -8.09 -5.31
CA PRO A 126 -1.17 -8.62 -5.98
C PRO A 126 -1.80 -7.63 -6.94
N PRO A 127 -2.41 -8.10 -8.04
CA PRO A 127 -3.23 -7.22 -8.88
C PRO A 127 -4.38 -6.62 -8.08
N ILE A 128 -4.61 -5.32 -8.23
CA ILE A 128 -5.68 -4.61 -7.51
C ILE A 128 -6.22 -3.44 -8.33
N GLY A 129 -7.52 -3.16 -8.21
CA GLY A 129 -8.13 -1.99 -8.82
C GLY A 129 -7.94 -1.93 -10.34
N GLY A 130 -8.00 -3.07 -11.02
CA GLY A 130 -7.83 -3.17 -12.47
C GLY A 130 -6.40 -3.05 -12.98
N ARG A 131 -5.42 -2.89 -12.09
CA ARG A 131 -3.98 -2.84 -12.40
C ARG A 131 -3.35 -4.21 -12.24
N ASP A 132 -2.44 -4.54 -13.14
CA ASP A 132 -1.65 -5.75 -13.04
C ASP A 132 -0.78 -5.72 -11.78
N GLY A 133 -0.58 -6.88 -11.18
CA GLY A 133 0.33 -7.10 -10.10
C GLY A 133 1.77 -7.27 -10.59
N THR A 134 2.69 -7.36 -9.66
CA THR A 134 4.12 -7.56 -9.93
C THR A 134 4.67 -8.62 -8.98
N VAL A 135 5.48 -9.54 -9.50
CA VAL A 135 6.13 -10.58 -8.71
C VAL A 135 7.64 -10.49 -8.89
N TYR A 136 8.35 -10.37 -7.78
CA TYR A 136 9.82 -10.43 -7.73
C TYR A 136 10.24 -11.79 -7.18
N HIS A 137 11.28 -12.37 -7.77
CA HIS A 137 11.94 -13.56 -7.26
C HIS A 137 13.42 -13.28 -6.98
N TRP A 138 13.88 -13.78 -5.87
CA TRP A 138 15.29 -13.76 -5.52
C TRP A 138 15.74 -15.18 -5.15
N SER A 139 16.98 -15.54 -5.53
CA SER A 139 17.61 -16.78 -5.11
C SER A 139 19.13 -16.61 -5.03
N PHE A 140 19.83 -17.51 -4.31
CA PHE A 140 21.30 -17.51 -4.27
C PHE A 140 21.94 -17.71 -5.63
N ALA A 141 21.28 -18.47 -6.50
CA ALA A 141 21.84 -18.81 -7.82
C ALA A 141 21.76 -17.66 -8.82
N LYS A 142 20.73 -16.79 -8.70
CA LYS A 142 20.43 -15.77 -9.72
C LYS A 142 20.43 -14.34 -9.17
N GLY A 143 20.42 -14.16 -7.85
CA GLY A 143 20.14 -12.87 -7.24
C GLY A 143 18.69 -12.45 -7.44
N LEU A 144 18.43 -11.14 -7.45
CA LEU A 144 17.13 -10.56 -7.77
C LEU A 144 16.88 -10.63 -9.28
N GLU A 145 15.83 -11.35 -9.67
CA GLU A 145 15.44 -11.48 -11.07
C GLU A 145 14.59 -10.27 -11.51
N PRO A 146 14.54 -9.94 -12.82
CA PRO A 146 13.61 -8.95 -13.32
C PRO A 146 12.16 -9.28 -12.92
N PRO A 147 11.34 -8.27 -12.55
CA PRO A 147 9.96 -8.52 -12.12
C PRO A 147 9.11 -9.12 -13.25
N ALA A 148 8.20 -10.01 -12.86
CA ALA A 148 7.19 -10.55 -13.74
C ALA A 148 5.84 -9.87 -13.48
N ALA A 149 5.11 -9.54 -14.55
CA ALA A 149 3.75 -9.04 -14.42
C ALA A 149 2.78 -10.18 -14.05
N GLU A 150 1.85 -9.89 -13.14
CA GLU A 150 0.72 -10.75 -12.82
C GLU A 150 -0.56 -10.06 -13.31
N PRO A 151 -1.19 -10.54 -14.42
CA PRO A 151 -2.33 -9.84 -15.00
C PRO A 151 -3.54 -9.78 -14.06
N PHE A 152 -4.17 -8.61 -13.97
CA PHE A 152 -5.41 -8.44 -13.23
C PHE A 152 -6.52 -9.31 -13.84
N GLN A 153 -7.20 -10.07 -12.99
CA GLN A 153 -8.35 -10.88 -13.38
C GLN A 153 -9.57 -10.48 -12.54
N PRO A 154 -10.70 -10.12 -13.17
CA PRO A 154 -11.93 -9.89 -12.45
C PRO A 154 -12.43 -11.17 -11.77
N LYS A 155 -13.25 -11.04 -10.73
CA LYS A 155 -13.80 -12.19 -10.00
C LYS A 155 -14.66 -13.07 -10.93
N PRO A 156 -14.43 -14.38 -10.98
CA PRO A 156 -15.20 -15.29 -11.81
C PRO A 156 -16.72 -15.25 -11.51
N GLY A 157 -17.55 -15.32 -12.54
CA GLY A 157 -19.01 -15.33 -12.41
C GLY A 157 -19.64 -13.97 -12.12
N THR A 158 -18.87 -12.90 -12.16
CA THR A 158 -19.39 -11.53 -12.05
C THR A 158 -19.88 -11.01 -13.41
N SER A 159 -20.94 -10.22 -13.40
CA SER A 159 -21.56 -9.66 -14.59
C SER A 159 -22.50 -8.51 -14.24
N TRP A 160 -23.12 -7.86 -15.23
CA TRP A 160 -24.17 -6.86 -14.99
C TRP A 160 -25.32 -7.37 -14.11
N ALA A 161 -25.66 -8.66 -14.19
CA ALA A 161 -26.75 -9.25 -13.42
C ALA A 161 -26.53 -9.19 -11.90
N ASN A 162 -25.30 -9.14 -11.46
CA ASN A 162 -24.93 -9.04 -10.05
C ASN A 162 -24.16 -7.76 -9.70
N ALA A 163 -24.17 -6.75 -10.57
CA ALA A 163 -23.47 -5.48 -10.32
C ALA A 163 -23.98 -4.73 -9.07
N ASN A 164 -25.22 -4.95 -8.65
CA ASN A 164 -25.74 -4.38 -7.40
C ASN A 164 -24.98 -4.86 -6.13
N ALA A 165 -24.22 -5.95 -6.23
CA ALA A 165 -23.34 -6.38 -5.14
C ALA A 165 -22.13 -5.44 -4.91
N LEU A 166 -21.94 -4.46 -5.79
CA LEU A 166 -20.94 -3.41 -5.66
C LEU A 166 -21.37 -2.30 -4.66
N ILE A 167 -22.66 -2.20 -4.33
CA ILE A 167 -23.14 -1.27 -3.30
C ILE A 167 -22.49 -1.63 -1.96
N GLY A 168 -21.91 -0.65 -1.27
CA GLY A 168 -21.17 -0.84 -0.03
C GLY A 168 -19.73 -1.35 -0.23
N LYS A 169 -19.27 -1.48 -1.47
CA LYS A 169 -17.88 -1.79 -1.83
C LYS A 169 -17.13 -0.51 -2.17
N TYR A 170 -15.82 -0.53 -2.04
CA TYR A 170 -15.00 0.60 -2.44
C TYR A 170 -14.93 0.73 -3.97
N PRO A 171 -14.71 1.94 -4.52
CA PRO A 171 -14.75 2.19 -5.96
C PRO A 171 -13.81 1.30 -6.79
N TRP A 172 -12.62 0.98 -6.30
CA TRP A 172 -11.68 0.09 -7.00
C TRP A 172 -12.18 -1.36 -7.10
N GLU A 173 -13.04 -1.80 -6.18
CA GLU A 173 -13.65 -3.15 -6.23
C GLU A 173 -14.67 -3.28 -7.37
N ALA A 174 -15.10 -2.15 -7.98
CA ALA A 174 -15.95 -2.18 -9.17
C ALA A 174 -15.30 -2.95 -10.33
N LEU A 175 -13.97 -2.88 -10.42
CA LEU A 175 -13.20 -3.55 -11.47
C LEU A 175 -13.08 -5.07 -11.25
N ASP A 176 -13.45 -5.57 -10.08
CA ASP A 176 -13.60 -7.00 -9.83
C ASP A 176 -14.79 -7.62 -10.59
N ASN A 177 -15.73 -6.79 -11.08
CA ASN A 177 -16.83 -7.26 -11.91
C ASN A 177 -16.43 -7.27 -13.38
N ALA A 178 -16.48 -8.45 -14.02
CA ALA A 178 -15.99 -8.66 -15.38
C ALA A 178 -16.66 -7.77 -16.43
N ASP A 179 -17.98 -7.62 -16.36
CA ASP A 179 -18.72 -6.81 -17.33
C ASP A 179 -18.49 -5.30 -17.09
N VAL A 180 -18.41 -4.88 -15.83
CA VAL A 180 -18.12 -3.49 -15.45
C VAL A 180 -16.69 -3.11 -15.87
N LEU A 181 -15.71 -3.97 -15.60
CA LEU A 181 -14.33 -3.81 -16.08
C LEU A 181 -14.27 -3.65 -17.59
N ALA A 182 -14.96 -4.54 -18.32
CA ALA A 182 -14.99 -4.47 -19.78
C ALA A 182 -15.61 -3.16 -20.28
N ALA A 183 -16.65 -2.66 -19.60
CA ALA A 183 -17.29 -1.40 -19.95
C ALA A 183 -16.36 -0.19 -19.68
N PHE A 184 -15.63 -0.17 -18.55
CA PHE A 184 -14.64 0.88 -18.29
C PHE A 184 -13.50 0.85 -19.33
N LYS A 185 -12.95 -0.32 -19.65
CA LYS A 185 -11.93 -0.45 -20.70
C LYS A 185 -12.41 0.03 -22.07
N ALA A 186 -13.66 -0.32 -22.43
CA ALA A 186 -14.25 0.10 -23.70
C ALA A 186 -14.52 1.61 -23.76
N LEU A 187 -14.95 2.20 -22.62
CA LEU A 187 -15.25 3.64 -22.53
C LEU A 187 -13.99 4.50 -22.58
N LEU A 188 -12.97 4.12 -21.81
CA LEU A 188 -11.77 4.92 -21.58
C LEU A 188 -10.67 4.67 -22.62
N GLY A 189 -10.64 3.50 -23.25
CA GLY A 189 -9.62 3.17 -24.23
C GLY A 189 -8.19 3.37 -23.70
N PRO A 190 -7.39 4.27 -24.31
CA PRO A 190 -6.02 4.53 -23.87
C PRO A 190 -5.93 5.21 -22.50
N ASP A 191 -6.98 5.89 -22.03
CA ASP A 191 -7.01 6.57 -20.74
C ASP A 191 -7.29 5.60 -19.57
N TYR A 192 -7.54 4.30 -19.85
CA TYR A 192 -7.84 3.31 -18.83
C TYR A 192 -6.69 3.14 -17.81
N GLU A 193 -5.45 3.12 -18.27
CA GLU A 193 -4.28 3.01 -17.38
C GLU A 193 -4.21 4.23 -16.45
N THR A 194 -4.37 5.43 -16.98
CA THR A 194 -4.44 6.67 -16.19
C THR A 194 -5.58 6.59 -15.17
N PHE A 195 -6.78 6.18 -15.59
CA PHE A 195 -7.94 6.02 -14.70
C PHE A 195 -7.64 5.13 -13.49
N THR A 196 -6.93 4.01 -13.67
CA THR A 196 -6.62 3.11 -12.55
C THR A 196 -5.68 3.74 -11.52
N ASN A 197 -4.94 4.79 -11.87
CA ASN A 197 -4.06 5.51 -10.95
C ASN A 197 -4.82 6.51 -10.05
N TYR A 198 -6.08 6.84 -10.36
CA TYR A 198 -6.91 7.73 -9.55
C TYR A 198 -7.60 7.04 -8.37
N PHE A 199 -7.52 5.72 -8.25
CA PHE A 199 -8.05 5.03 -7.08
C PHE A 199 -7.15 5.28 -5.88
N GLY A 200 -7.54 6.26 -5.09
CA GLY A 200 -6.92 6.64 -3.81
C GLY A 200 -7.84 6.33 -2.63
N LYS A 201 -7.94 7.26 -1.68
CA LYS A 201 -8.91 7.21 -0.58
C LYS A 201 -10.32 7.41 -1.12
N GLY A 202 -11.31 6.80 -0.50
CA GLY A 202 -12.72 6.96 -0.91
C GLY A 202 -13.66 6.28 0.06
N ASP A 203 -14.94 6.61 -0.06
CA ASP A 203 -16.00 5.96 0.69
C ASP A 203 -16.59 4.77 -0.08
N PRO A 204 -17.26 3.82 0.62
CA PRO A 204 -18.01 2.77 -0.04
C PRO A 204 -19.08 3.34 -0.99
N MET A 205 -19.22 2.72 -2.15
CA MET A 205 -20.19 3.12 -3.17
C MET A 205 -21.63 3.00 -2.70
N ASP A 206 -22.47 3.97 -3.08
CA ASP A 206 -23.90 4.00 -2.79
C ASP A 206 -24.75 4.03 -4.07
N ALA A 207 -26.03 3.64 -3.94
CA ALA A 207 -26.97 3.71 -5.04
C ALA A 207 -27.76 5.03 -5.01
N THR A 208 -27.89 5.69 -6.16
CA THR A 208 -28.79 6.82 -6.35
C THR A 208 -30.27 6.35 -6.41
N PRO A 209 -31.26 7.26 -6.26
CA PRO A 209 -32.68 6.91 -6.44
C PRO A 209 -33.00 6.32 -7.83
N GLU A 210 -32.18 6.61 -8.84
CA GLU A 210 -32.31 6.07 -10.21
C GLU A 210 -31.66 4.68 -10.35
N GLY A 211 -31.04 4.16 -9.28
CA GLY A 211 -30.37 2.85 -9.29
C GLY A 211 -28.98 2.86 -9.92
N VAL A 212 -28.39 4.04 -10.11
CA VAL A 212 -26.98 4.17 -10.50
C VAL A 212 -26.10 4.04 -9.25
N ILE A 213 -25.11 3.18 -9.29
CA ILE A 213 -24.12 3.01 -8.22
C ILE A 213 -23.04 4.06 -8.43
N VAL A 214 -22.72 4.79 -7.38
CA VAL A 214 -21.77 5.91 -7.44
C VAL A 214 -20.70 5.74 -6.39
N GLY A 215 -19.47 6.04 -6.76
CA GLY A 215 -18.33 6.09 -5.85
C GLY A 215 -17.37 7.19 -6.26
N ASP A 216 -16.68 7.74 -5.31
CA ASP A 216 -15.63 8.72 -5.50
C ASP A 216 -14.35 8.32 -4.78
N CYS A 217 -13.24 8.76 -5.32
CA CYS A 217 -11.92 8.64 -4.73
C CYS A 217 -11.18 9.96 -4.84
N PHE A 218 -10.27 10.19 -3.91
CA PHE A 218 -9.36 11.33 -3.95
C PHE A 218 -7.98 10.91 -3.44
N ASP A 219 -6.96 11.59 -3.94
CA ASP A 219 -5.61 11.51 -3.40
C ASP A 219 -5.14 12.93 -3.08
N ASP A 220 -4.91 13.17 -1.79
CA ASP A 220 -4.45 14.44 -1.23
C ASP A 220 -2.95 14.41 -0.86
N SER A 221 -2.27 13.31 -1.16
CA SER A 221 -0.87 13.09 -0.77
C SER A 221 0.14 13.76 -1.70
N ALA A 222 -0.28 14.13 -2.91
CA ALA A 222 0.55 14.80 -3.91
C ALA A 222 0.36 16.32 -3.89
N GLU A 223 1.35 17.10 -4.37
CA GLU A 223 1.19 18.54 -4.66
C GLU A 223 0.03 18.79 -5.63
N ASP A 224 -0.28 17.79 -6.47
CA ASP A 224 -1.41 17.77 -7.39
C ASP A 224 -2.44 16.75 -6.88
N SER A 225 -3.43 17.22 -6.12
CA SER A 225 -4.56 16.38 -5.70
C SER A 225 -5.29 15.79 -6.91
N THR A 226 -5.62 14.51 -6.86
CA THR A 226 -6.42 13.87 -7.90
C THR A 226 -7.80 13.51 -7.37
N ASN A 227 -8.83 13.66 -8.20
CA ASN A 227 -10.20 13.30 -7.88
C ASN A 227 -10.77 12.37 -8.95
N LEU A 228 -11.49 11.35 -8.51
CA LEU A 228 -12.20 10.40 -9.37
C LEU A 228 -13.65 10.28 -8.93
N LEU A 229 -14.58 10.37 -9.88
CA LEU A 229 -15.98 10.00 -9.68
C LEU A 229 -16.33 8.92 -10.69
N ILE A 230 -16.89 7.81 -10.21
CA ILE A 230 -17.40 6.74 -11.07
C ILE A 230 -18.90 6.55 -10.89
N GLY A 231 -19.59 6.26 -11.98
CA GLY A 231 -20.98 5.85 -11.99
C GLY A 231 -21.16 4.54 -12.73
N ILE A 232 -21.97 3.66 -12.19
CA ILE A 232 -22.29 2.35 -12.78
C ILE A 232 -23.79 2.24 -12.87
N ASP A 233 -24.34 2.11 -14.08
CA ASP A 233 -25.76 1.89 -14.35
C ASP A 233 -25.96 0.40 -14.73
N PRO A 234 -26.34 -0.47 -13.76
CA PRO A 234 -26.50 -1.89 -14.03
C PRO A 234 -27.62 -2.21 -15.03
N THR A 235 -28.67 -1.37 -15.04
CA THR A 235 -29.85 -1.54 -15.92
C THR A 235 -29.51 -1.15 -17.35
N GLY A 236 -28.89 0.02 -17.54
CA GLY A 236 -28.45 0.50 -18.83
C GLY A 236 -27.16 -0.13 -19.33
N LYS A 237 -26.47 -0.92 -18.49
CA LYS A 237 -25.16 -1.55 -18.75
C LYS A 237 -24.14 -0.52 -19.22
N ARG A 238 -24.04 0.59 -18.47
CA ARG A 238 -23.17 1.71 -18.79
C ARG A 238 -22.35 2.10 -17.57
N VAL A 239 -21.19 2.70 -17.84
CA VAL A 239 -20.33 3.30 -16.83
C VAL A 239 -20.05 4.76 -17.20
N PHE A 240 -19.69 5.55 -16.17
CA PHE A 240 -19.43 6.97 -16.26
C PHE A 240 -18.18 7.26 -15.42
N VAL A 241 -17.35 8.18 -15.89
CA VAL A 241 -16.10 8.55 -15.22
C VAL A 241 -15.89 10.05 -15.32
N ALA A 242 -15.55 10.68 -14.18
CA ALA A 242 -14.92 11.99 -14.16
C ALA A 242 -13.55 11.84 -13.50
N MET A 243 -12.52 12.37 -14.14
CA MET A 243 -11.14 12.42 -13.63
C MET A 243 -10.68 13.87 -13.61
N GLN A 244 -10.10 14.31 -12.49
CA GLN A 244 -9.61 15.67 -12.33
C GLN A 244 -8.22 15.66 -11.70
N ASP A 245 -7.30 16.41 -12.31
CA ASP A 245 -5.96 16.68 -11.80
C ASP A 245 -5.94 18.09 -11.21
N GLY A 246 -5.50 18.24 -9.95
CA GLY A 246 -5.09 19.50 -9.28
C GLY A 246 -6.18 20.59 -9.37
N GLY A 247 -6.89 21.06 -9.79
CA GLY A 247 -7.82 22.21 -10.00
C GLY A 247 -8.13 22.44 -11.45
N GLU A 248 -7.73 21.50 -12.34
CA GLU A 248 -8.11 21.53 -13.73
C GLU A 248 -9.60 21.18 -13.93
N ALA A 249 -10.14 21.50 -15.10
CA ALA A 249 -11.49 21.05 -15.44
C ALA A 249 -11.54 19.51 -15.58
N PRO A 250 -12.56 18.83 -15.01
CA PRO A 250 -12.62 17.38 -15.06
C PRO A 250 -12.78 16.85 -16.50
N ARG A 251 -12.08 15.76 -16.79
CA ARG A 251 -12.27 14.96 -18.00
C ARG A 251 -13.45 14.02 -17.79
N LEU A 252 -14.47 14.10 -18.64
CA LEU A 252 -15.73 13.37 -18.49
C LEU A 252 -15.90 12.28 -19.55
N TYR A 253 -16.26 11.07 -19.14
CA TYR A 253 -16.50 9.90 -19.98
C TYR A 253 -17.84 9.24 -19.63
N PRO A 254 -18.78 9.12 -20.59
CA PRO A 254 -18.85 9.88 -21.85
C PRO A 254 -19.10 11.36 -21.60
N ALA A 255 -19.37 12.15 -22.67
CA ALA A 255 -19.72 13.56 -22.51
C ALA A 255 -20.92 13.76 -21.55
N GLN A 256 -20.91 14.85 -20.77
CA GLN A 256 -21.82 15.11 -19.64
C GLN A 256 -23.32 14.99 -19.99
N GLU A 257 -23.70 15.34 -21.22
CA GLU A 257 -25.08 15.28 -21.68
C GLU A 257 -25.65 13.86 -21.71
N GLN A 258 -24.78 12.85 -21.67
CA GLN A 258 -25.17 11.44 -21.65
C GLN A 258 -25.29 10.87 -20.23
N TRP A 259 -24.98 11.70 -19.22
CA TRP A 259 -25.01 11.27 -17.82
C TRP A 259 -26.44 11.27 -17.27
N PRO A 260 -26.81 10.31 -16.38
CA PRO A 260 -28.03 10.38 -15.61
C PRO A 260 -28.14 11.66 -14.78
N ALA A 261 -29.35 12.14 -14.54
CA ALA A 261 -29.56 13.39 -13.81
C ALA A 261 -28.95 13.36 -12.41
N SER A 262 -29.01 12.23 -11.72
CA SER A 262 -28.41 12.02 -10.40
C SER A 262 -26.89 12.19 -10.41
N LEU A 263 -26.20 11.70 -11.44
CA LEU A 263 -24.75 11.88 -11.58
C LEU A 263 -24.37 13.32 -11.95
N GLN A 264 -25.19 13.98 -12.78
CA GLN A 264 -24.96 15.40 -13.09
C GLN A 264 -25.10 16.28 -11.85
N GLU A 265 -25.98 15.93 -10.92
CA GLU A 265 -26.12 16.65 -9.65
C GLU A 265 -24.93 16.39 -8.72
N GLN A 266 -24.44 15.16 -8.66
CA GLN A 266 -23.22 14.84 -7.91
C GLN A 266 -22.01 15.59 -8.45
N LEU A 267 -21.85 15.64 -9.78
CA LEU A 267 -20.75 16.35 -10.42
C LEU A 267 -20.73 17.86 -10.08
N LYS A 268 -21.89 18.49 -9.83
CA LYS A 268 -21.95 19.90 -9.38
C LYS A 268 -21.44 20.11 -7.96
N GLN A 269 -21.57 19.09 -7.11
CA GLN A 269 -21.14 19.12 -5.71
C GLN A 269 -19.71 18.59 -5.53
N TRP A 270 -19.18 17.96 -6.58
CA TRP A 270 -17.86 17.39 -6.58
C TRP A 270 -16.80 18.50 -6.55
N PRO A 271 -15.64 18.31 -5.88
CA PRO A 271 -14.60 19.34 -5.76
C PRO A 271 -14.23 19.92 -7.14
N GLN A 272 -14.25 21.24 -7.26
CA GLN A 272 -13.84 21.97 -8.47
C GLN A 272 -12.64 22.85 -8.16
#